data_dd275039bd7998ac0e2179defe6bb223
#
_entry.id   dd275039bd7998ac0e2179defe6bb223
#
_cell.length_a   1.000
_cell.length_b   1.000
_cell.length_c   1.000
_cell.angle_alpha   90.00
_cell.angle_beta   90.00
_cell.angle_gamma   90.00
#
_symmetry.space_group_name_H-M   'P 1'
#
loop_
_entity.id
_entity.type
_entity.pdbx_description
1 polymer ?
#
loop_
_entity_poly.entity_id
_entity_poly.type
_entity_poly.pdbx_seq_one_letter_code
_entity_poly.pdbx_strand_id
1 'polypeptide(L)'
;VTAAPFFEPDVDDTAKTISTLSMLGQPVSAARMIEVFEADSHFRTYAGERDPSFTANCNALLALLHQPDVSQHSSQILKISKFLNDYWWNADGRIKDKWVRKRPA
;
A
#
# COMPACT_ATOMS: atom_id res chain seq x y z
N VAL A 1 18.70 -11.95 -14.31
CA VAL A 1 18.42 -11.63 -13.28
C VAL A 1 18.66 -10.41 -12.85
N THR A 2 19.43 -9.95 -13.28
CA THR A 2 19.83 -8.86 -12.76
C THR A 2 19.25 -7.65 -13.29
N ALA A 3 18.42 -7.74 -14.26
CA ALA A 3 17.77 -6.58 -14.76
C ALA A 3 16.83 -6.00 -13.75
N ALA A 4 16.32 -6.81 -12.93
CA ALA A 4 15.35 -6.32 -12.00
C ALA A 4 15.81 -5.17 -11.14
N PRO A 5 17.03 -5.15 -10.73
CA PRO A 5 17.42 -4.06 -9.86
C PRO A 5 17.50 -2.73 -10.52
N PHE A 6 17.46 -2.67 -11.81
CA PHE A 6 17.66 -1.43 -12.44
C PHE A 6 16.52 -0.53 -12.37
N PHE A 7 15.34 -1.02 -12.10
CA PHE A 7 14.31 -0.11 -11.86
C PHE A 7 13.60 -0.61 -10.67
N GLU A 8 13.22 0.27 -9.86
CA GLU A 8 12.52 -0.05 -8.71
C GLU A 8 11.10 -0.19 -9.04
N PRO A 9 10.50 -1.31 -8.82
CA PRO A 9 9.07 -1.43 -9.00
C PRO A 9 8.41 -0.47 -8.05
N ASP A 10 7.24 0.01 -8.38
CA ASP A 10 6.52 0.84 -7.44
C ASP A 10 5.90 -0.03 -6.35
N VAL A 11 5.33 0.60 -5.35
CA VAL A 11 4.79 -0.15 -4.24
C VAL A 11 3.60 -0.98 -4.69
N ASP A 12 2.87 -0.53 -5.69
CA ASP A 12 1.71 -1.25 -6.18
C ASP A 12 2.12 -2.61 -6.74
N ASP A 13 3.12 -2.63 -7.60
CA ASP A 13 3.60 -3.88 -8.16
C ASP A 13 4.21 -4.77 -7.10
N THR A 14 4.98 -4.19 -6.19
CA THR A 14 5.60 -4.93 -5.13
C THR A 14 4.55 -5.57 -4.22
N ALA A 15 3.54 -4.79 -3.87
CA ALA A 15 2.49 -5.28 -2.98
C ALA A 15 1.67 -6.38 -3.64
N LYS A 16 1.37 -6.22 -4.90
CA LYS A 16 0.61 -7.26 -5.61
C LYS A 16 1.39 -8.54 -5.69
N THR A 17 2.68 -8.44 -5.92
CA THR A 17 3.53 -9.62 -5.97
C THR A 17 3.56 -10.33 -4.63
N ILE A 18 3.73 -9.58 -3.56
CA ILE A 18 3.75 -10.15 -2.22
C ILE A 18 2.43 -10.86 -1.92
N SER A 19 1.32 -10.21 -2.21
CA SER A 19 0.02 -10.79 -1.96
C SER A 19 -0.20 -12.06 -2.77
N THR A 20 0.16 -12.02 -4.03
CA THR A 20 -0.04 -13.16 -4.91
C THR A 20 0.77 -14.35 -4.45
N LEU A 21 2.03 -14.12 -4.10
CA LEU A 21 2.88 -15.22 -3.64
C LEU A 21 2.37 -15.80 -2.33
N SER A 22 1.88 -14.96 -1.45
CA SER A 22 1.29 -15.44 -0.22
C SER A 22 0.09 -16.32 -0.48
N MET A 23 -0.76 -15.91 -1.41
CA MET A 23 -1.94 -16.70 -1.72
C MET A 23 -1.59 -18.02 -2.37
N LEU A 24 -0.44 -18.08 -3.04
CA LEU A 24 0.00 -19.32 -3.66
C LEU A 24 0.76 -20.21 -2.70
N GLY A 25 0.86 -19.83 -1.45
CA GLY A 25 1.54 -20.65 -0.47
C GLY A 25 3.03 -20.44 -0.43
N GLN A 26 3.51 -19.38 -1.04
CA GLN A 26 4.94 -19.09 -1.07
C GLN A 26 5.19 -17.68 -0.56
N PRO A 27 4.95 -17.43 0.70
CA PRO A 27 5.04 -16.07 1.21
C PRO A 27 6.46 -15.52 1.14
N VAL A 28 6.55 -14.24 0.84
CA VAL A 28 7.81 -13.52 0.88
C VAL A 28 7.65 -12.37 1.84
N SER A 29 8.77 -11.94 2.41
CA SER A 29 8.73 -10.91 3.42
C SER A 29 8.35 -9.56 2.85
N ALA A 30 7.59 -8.80 3.61
CA ALA A 30 7.27 -7.43 3.24
C ALA A 30 8.34 -6.44 3.68
N ALA A 31 9.42 -6.92 4.27
CA ALA A 31 10.42 -6.01 4.85
C ALA A 31 10.99 -5.04 3.83
N ARG A 32 11.25 -5.52 2.63
CA ARG A 32 11.80 -4.64 1.61
C ARG A 32 10.81 -3.58 1.17
N MET A 33 9.55 -3.95 1.07
CA MET A 33 8.52 -2.99 0.73
C MET A 33 8.46 -1.89 1.78
N ILE A 34 8.51 -2.29 3.03
CA ILE A 34 8.48 -1.34 4.13
C ILE A 34 9.71 -0.45 4.06
N GLU A 35 10.88 -1.05 3.90
CA GLU A 35 12.12 -0.31 3.89
C GLU A 35 12.14 0.76 2.81
N VAL A 36 11.66 0.42 1.63
CA VAL A 36 11.79 1.32 0.48
C VAL A 36 10.67 2.34 0.41
N PHE A 37 9.47 1.94 0.76
CA PHE A 37 8.32 2.78 0.46
C PHE A 37 7.64 3.39 1.68
N GLU A 38 7.97 2.97 2.87
CA GLU A 38 7.29 3.51 4.04
C GLU A 38 7.62 4.99 4.24
N ALA A 39 6.60 5.80 4.45
CA ALA A 39 6.75 7.21 4.79
C ALA A 39 6.16 7.43 6.18
N ASP A 40 6.04 8.66 6.59
CA ASP A 40 5.59 8.96 7.95
C ASP A 40 4.15 8.55 8.19
N SER A 41 3.30 8.76 7.20
CA SER A 41 1.88 8.50 7.41
C SER A 41 1.28 7.55 6.38
N HIS A 42 2.06 7.11 5.40
CA HIS A 42 1.54 6.28 4.31
C HIS A 42 2.69 5.56 3.65
N PHE A 43 2.41 4.83 2.58
CA PHE A 43 3.44 4.26 1.74
C PHE A 43 3.48 5.03 0.43
N ARG A 44 4.68 5.37 -0.02
CA ARG A 44 4.85 6.05 -1.29
C ARG A 44 4.65 5.09 -2.42
N THR A 45 4.15 5.59 -3.54
CA THR A 45 4.02 4.74 -4.72
C THR A 45 5.39 4.39 -5.26
N TYR A 46 6.27 5.39 -5.28
CA TYR A 46 7.66 5.16 -5.65
C TYR A 46 8.50 6.11 -4.81
N ALA A 47 9.79 5.87 -4.82
CA ALA A 47 10.66 6.49 -3.84
C ALA A 47 10.61 8.01 -3.82
N GLY A 48 10.40 8.67 -4.92
CA GLY A 48 10.39 10.12 -4.96
C GLY A 48 9.03 10.77 -4.99
N GLU A 49 8.00 10.00 -4.70
CA GLU A 49 6.66 10.51 -4.84
C GLU A 49 6.36 11.64 -3.88
N ARG A 50 5.56 12.59 -4.35
CA ARG A 50 5.11 13.68 -3.52
C ARG A 50 3.69 13.48 -3.06
N ASP A 51 2.81 13.05 -3.94
CA ASP A 51 1.40 12.88 -3.61
C ASP A 51 1.10 11.41 -3.41
N PRO A 52 0.59 11.04 -2.27
CA PRO A 52 0.32 9.63 -2.00
C PRO A 52 -0.83 9.10 -2.84
N SER A 53 -0.76 7.83 -3.18
CA SER A 53 -1.80 7.15 -3.94
C SER A 53 -2.68 6.34 -3.02
N PHE A 54 -3.99 6.57 -3.10
CA PHE A 54 -4.95 5.80 -2.33
C PHE A 54 -4.87 4.33 -2.71
N THR A 55 -4.91 4.05 -3.99
CA THR A 55 -4.91 2.67 -4.49
C THR A 55 -3.65 1.93 -4.11
N ALA A 56 -2.50 2.57 -4.28
CA ALA A 56 -1.24 1.92 -3.93
C ALA A 56 -1.18 1.60 -2.45
N ASN A 57 -1.73 2.46 -1.61
CA ASN A 57 -1.75 2.18 -0.18
C ASN A 57 -2.74 1.09 0.17
N CYS A 58 -3.85 0.97 -0.56
CA CYS A 58 -4.74 -0.17 -0.37
C CYS A 58 -4.01 -1.47 -0.66
N ASN A 59 -3.25 -1.50 -1.73
CA ASN A 59 -2.53 -2.72 -2.08
C ASN A 59 -1.40 -3.02 -1.09
N ALA A 60 -0.74 -1.98 -0.60
CA ALA A 60 0.28 -2.19 0.42
C ALA A 60 -0.33 -2.76 1.69
N LEU A 61 -1.50 -2.28 2.08
CA LEU A 61 -2.18 -2.82 3.24
C LEU A 61 -2.52 -4.29 3.05
N LEU A 62 -3.03 -4.63 1.88
CA LEU A 62 -3.33 -6.02 1.59
C LEU A 62 -2.10 -6.90 1.70
N ALA A 63 -0.97 -6.43 1.18
CA ALA A 63 0.25 -7.21 1.26
C ALA A 63 0.64 -7.46 2.71
N LEU A 64 0.49 -6.46 3.56
CA LEU A 64 0.83 -6.63 4.97
C LEU A 64 -0.13 -7.60 5.65
N LEU A 65 -1.40 -7.53 5.30
CA LEU A 65 -2.37 -8.42 5.90
C LEU A 65 -2.20 -9.87 5.46
N HIS A 66 -1.54 -10.09 4.34
CA HIS A 66 -1.28 -11.43 3.86
C HIS A 66 0.04 -12.01 4.37
N GLN A 67 0.78 -11.26 5.17
CA GLN A 67 2.02 -11.78 5.73
C GLN A 67 1.72 -12.85 6.76
N PRO A 68 2.56 -13.91 6.82
CA PRO A 68 2.34 -14.95 7.80
C PRO A 68 2.35 -14.42 9.23
N ASP A 69 3.13 -13.39 9.48
CA ASP A 69 3.27 -12.87 10.81
C ASP A 69 2.74 -11.44 10.84
N VAL A 70 1.45 -11.34 10.70
CA VAL A 70 0.78 -10.05 10.58
C VAL A 70 1.05 -9.15 11.77
N SER A 71 1.16 -9.73 12.95
CA SER A 71 1.33 -8.92 14.15
C SER A 71 2.63 -8.14 14.16
N GLN A 72 3.64 -8.58 13.42
CA GLN A 72 4.88 -7.86 13.35
C GLN A 72 4.75 -6.57 12.55
N HIS A 73 3.66 -6.42 11.83
CA HIS A 73 3.47 -5.25 10.99
C HIS A 73 2.33 -4.38 11.48
N SER A 74 1.96 -4.54 12.74
CA SER A 74 0.77 -3.84 13.23
C SER A 74 0.93 -2.32 13.18
N SER A 75 2.13 -1.79 13.39
CA SER A 75 2.27 -0.34 13.32
C SER A 75 2.10 0.17 11.90
N GLN A 76 2.59 -0.55 10.91
CA GLN A 76 2.39 -0.16 9.52
C GLN A 76 0.93 -0.30 9.13
N ILE A 77 0.29 -1.37 9.58
CA ILE A 77 -1.12 -1.59 9.28
C ILE A 77 -1.97 -0.45 9.84
N LEU A 78 -1.72 -0.07 11.08
CA LEU A 78 -2.46 1.03 11.69
C LEU A 78 -2.20 2.34 10.96
N LYS A 79 -0.97 2.57 10.58
CA LYS A 79 -0.60 3.78 9.87
C LYS A 79 -1.34 3.89 8.54
N ILE A 80 -1.32 2.82 7.77
CA ILE A 80 -1.97 2.84 6.47
C ILE A 80 -3.48 2.94 6.64
N SER A 81 -4.02 2.22 7.61
CA SER A 81 -5.46 2.25 7.84
C SER A 81 -5.93 3.66 8.17
N LYS A 82 -5.16 4.35 9.00
CA LYS A 82 -5.50 5.72 9.34
C LYS A 82 -5.39 6.62 8.12
N PHE A 83 -4.32 6.45 7.35
CA PHE A 83 -4.15 7.24 6.14
C PHE A 83 -5.31 7.04 5.18
N LEU A 84 -5.71 5.80 4.96
CA LEU A 84 -6.78 5.50 4.02
C LEU A 84 -8.10 6.07 4.50
N ASN A 85 -8.35 5.97 5.78
CA ASN A 85 -9.58 6.52 6.33
C ASN A 85 -9.63 8.03 6.18
N ASP A 86 -8.52 8.69 6.52
CA ASP A 86 -8.47 10.14 6.43
C ASP A 86 -8.56 10.60 4.98
N TYR A 87 -7.89 9.89 4.10
CA TYR A 87 -7.90 10.25 2.69
C TYR A 87 -9.31 10.13 2.12
N TRP A 88 -9.99 9.05 2.44
CA TRP A 88 -11.33 8.79 1.94
C TRP A 88 -12.30 9.90 2.35
N TRP A 89 -12.23 10.27 3.62
CA TRP A 89 -13.20 11.24 4.13
C TRP A 89 -12.84 12.68 3.80
N ASN A 90 -11.56 12.96 3.54
CA ASN A 90 -11.13 14.33 3.32
C ASN A 90 -10.77 14.66 1.89
N ALA A 91 -10.77 13.70 1.02
CA ALA A 91 -10.34 13.93 -0.35
C ALA A 91 -11.51 14.39 -1.20
N ASP A 92 -11.95 15.57 -0.97
CA ASP A 92 -13.03 16.10 -1.77
C ASP A 92 -12.61 16.15 -3.19
N GLY A 93 -13.39 16.09 -4.09
CA GLY A 93 -13.08 16.30 -5.46
C GLY A 93 -12.33 15.18 -6.12
N ARG A 94 -11.80 14.26 -5.33
CA ARG A 94 -11.12 13.15 -5.90
C ARG A 94 -11.93 11.92 -5.72
N ILE A 95 -11.77 11.31 -4.57
CA ILE A 95 -12.49 10.07 -4.33
C ILE A 95 -13.95 10.34 -4.15
N LYS A 96 -14.26 11.35 -3.40
CA LYS A 96 -15.65 11.65 -3.15
C LYS A 96 -16.42 11.96 -4.42
N ASP A 97 -15.83 12.70 -5.31
CA ASP A 97 -16.50 13.00 -6.54
C ASP A 97 -16.78 11.78 -7.36
N LYS A 98 -15.86 10.84 -7.38
CA LYS A 98 -16.02 9.68 -8.23
C LYS A 98 -16.86 8.60 -7.60
N TRP A 99 -16.76 8.45 -6.29
CA TRP A 99 -17.35 7.29 -5.65
C TRP A 99 -18.37 7.64 -4.61
N VAL A 100 -18.04 8.63 -3.80
CA VAL A 100 -18.85 8.92 -2.63
C VAL A 100 -19.99 9.83 -2.91
N ARG A 101 -19.82 10.70 -3.86
CA ARG A 101 -20.84 11.64 -4.20
C ARG A 101 -22.16 10.98 -4.53
N LYS A 102 -22.11 9.78 -5.01
CA LYS A 102 -23.32 9.11 -5.38
C LYS A 102 -24.03 8.47 -4.23
N ARG A 103 -23.42 8.45 -3.08
CA ARG A 103 -24.05 7.85 -1.94
C ARG A 103 -25.10 8.77 -1.38
N PRO A 104 -26.13 8.22 -0.79
CA PRO A 104 -27.07 9.06 -0.09
C PRO A 104 -26.35 9.75 1.05
N ALA A 105 -26.69 10.95 1.30
CA ALA A 105 -25.97 11.73 2.28
C ALA A 105 -26.08 11.16 3.68
#